data_b261b55e75996a219ffff2b594360221
#
_entry.id   b261b55e75996a219ffff2b594360221
#
_cell.length_a   1.000
_cell.length_b   1.000
_cell.length_c   1.000
_cell.angle_alpha   90.00
_cell.angle_beta   90.00
_cell.angle_gamma   90.00
#
_symmetry.space_group_name_H-M   'P 1'
#
loop_
_entity.id
_entity.type
_entity.pdbx_description
1 polymer ?
#
loop_
_entity_poly.entity_id
_entity_poly.type
_entity_poly.pdbx_seq_one_letter_code
_entity_poly.pdbx_strand_id
1 'polypeptide(L)'
;SDIVQPGHIFPLKAEDGGVLNRSGHTEASIDLARLSGFHPAAVICEIMNEDGSMSRRPDLEKFCEKHDLKIGTIADLINYRLTNEKSIELISESSIRNKYGEFNFFVYKDSLLNEVHYALKMGEIKSSQPTLVRVQQINIKHDIFKSNDFGERWSLDDAMEKISASENGLIVLISSDLTQPDDDIEEKNDSSDSDKRRIGVGSQILKEFGVSKIRLLGVEAKYPSLSGFDLEVIEFISN
;
A
#
# COMPACT_ATOMS: atom_id res chain seq x y z
N SER A 1 -3.32 23.83 38.68
CA SER A 1 -3.80 22.79 37.76
C SER A 1 -3.76 23.38 36.38
N ASP A 2 -3.03 22.73 35.45
CA ASP A 2 -2.85 23.22 34.08
C ASP A 2 -4.03 22.80 33.17
N ILE A 3 -4.94 21.98 33.70
CA ILE A 3 -6.14 21.51 33.03
C ILE A 3 -7.35 21.75 33.89
N VAL A 4 -8.42 22.29 33.26
CA VAL A 4 -9.70 22.60 33.93
C VAL A 4 -10.79 21.68 33.37
N GLN A 5 -11.60 21.13 34.26
CA GLN A 5 -12.78 20.33 33.91
C GLN A 5 -14.03 20.95 34.61
N PRO A 6 -15.16 21.11 33.88
CA PRO A 6 -15.37 20.81 32.46
C PRO A 6 -14.62 21.77 31.52
N GLY A 7 -14.24 21.32 30.33
CA GLY A 7 -13.49 22.08 29.32
C GLY A 7 -14.01 21.85 27.90
N HIS A 8 -13.53 22.70 26.99
CA HIS A 8 -13.93 22.67 25.57
C HIS A 8 -12.91 21.95 24.64
N ILE A 9 -11.77 21.54 25.20
CA ILE A 9 -10.75 20.79 24.44
C ILE A 9 -10.92 19.31 24.78
N PHE A 10 -11.14 18.49 23.75
CA PHE A 10 -11.32 17.06 23.91
C PHE A 10 -10.00 16.35 23.61
N PRO A 11 -9.44 15.56 24.53
CA PRO A 11 -8.30 14.72 24.23
C PRO A 11 -8.73 13.57 23.32
N LEU A 12 -8.05 13.44 22.19
CA LEU A 12 -8.26 12.36 21.22
C LEU A 12 -7.00 11.50 21.18
N LYS A 13 -7.19 10.19 21.03
CA LYS A 13 -6.10 9.25 20.81
C LYS A 13 -6.10 8.85 19.33
N ALA A 14 -4.94 9.01 18.67
CA ALA A 14 -4.74 8.49 17.31
C ALA A 14 -4.58 6.96 17.35
N GLU A 15 -4.99 6.31 16.28
CA GLU A 15 -4.72 4.89 16.07
C GLU A 15 -3.22 4.65 15.81
N ASP A 16 -2.71 3.54 16.35
CA ASP A 16 -1.35 3.10 16.08
C ASP A 16 -1.18 2.87 14.59
N GLY A 17 -0.02 3.26 14.01
CA GLY A 17 0.19 3.27 12.56
C GLY A 17 -0.21 4.59 11.88
N GLY A 18 -0.94 5.49 12.55
CA GLY A 18 -1.29 6.81 12.04
C GLY A 18 -2.19 6.74 10.80
N VAL A 19 -1.97 7.65 9.83
CA VAL A 19 -2.79 7.70 8.59
C VAL A 19 -2.74 6.43 7.74
N LEU A 20 -1.76 5.58 7.95
CA LEU A 20 -1.68 4.29 7.27
C LEU A 20 -2.67 3.28 7.83
N ASN A 21 -3.09 3.43 9.08
CA ASN A 21 -4.12 2.59 9.67
C ASN A 21 -5.51 3.23 9.59
N ARG A 22 -5.61 4.52 9.89
CA ARG A 22 -6.86 5.28 9.83
C ARG A 22 -6.63 6.63 9.15
N SER A 23 -7.30 6.87 8.02
CA SER A 23 -7.18 8.10 7.22
C SER A 23 -7.94 9.27 7.88
N GLY A 24 -7.58 9.60 9.13
CA GLY A 24 -8.22 10.64 9.94
C GLY A 24 -7.32 11.87 10.17
N HIS A 25 -7.93 13.01 10.48
CA HIS A 25 -7.19 14.24 10.81
C HIS A 25 -6.41 14.12 12.13
N THR A 26 -6.91 13.34 13.09
CA THR A 26 -6.21 13.03 14.35
C THR A 26 -4.89 12.32 14.05
N GLU A 27 -4.94 11.28 13.24
CA GLU A 27 -3.77 10.52 12.81
C GLU A 27 -2.81 11.38 11.98
N ALA A 28 -3.34 12.18 11.04
CA ALA A 28 -2.53 13.06 10.21
C ALA A 28 -1.77 14.09 11.05
N SER A 29 -2.39 14.66 12.07
CA SER A 29 -1.74 15.64 12.95
C SER A 29 -0.59 15.05 13.76
N ILE A 30 -0.76 13.85 14.27
CA ILE A 30 0.27 13.11 15.01
C ILE A 30 1.42 12.70 14.08
N ASP A 31 1.10 12.22 12.87
CA ASP A 31 2.12 11.87 11.89
C ASP A 31 2.95 13.08 11.44
N LEU A 32 2.31 14.21 11.17
CA LEU A 32 3.02 15.44 10.82
C LEU A 32 3.95 15.91 11.96
N ALA A 33 3.49 15.84 13.22
CA ALA A 33 4.34 16.16 14.37
C ALA A 33 5.56 15.22 14.42
N ARG A 34 5.35 13.91 14.31
CA ARG A 34 6.40 12.89 14.35
C ARG A 34 7.39 13.05 13.17
N LEU A 35 6.90 13.21 11.96
CA LEU A 35 7.73 13.41 10.76
C LEU A 35 8.55 14.69 10.81
N SER A 36 8.06 15.69 11.53
CA SER A 36 8.78 16.95 11.77
C SER A 36 9.78 16.88 12.94
N GLY A 37 9.96 15.71 13.57
CA GLY A 37 10.89 15.49 14.67
C GLY A 37 10.39 15.97 16.03
N PHE A 38 9.09 16.27 16.17
CA PHE A 38 8.46 16.66 17.42
C PHE A 38 7.84 15.46 18.15
N HIS A 39 7.51 15.67 19.41
CA HIS A 39 6.68 14.73 20.17
C HIS A 39 5.34 14.51 19.41
N PRO A 40 4.83 13.27 19.29
CA PRO A 40 3.60 12.96 18.56
C PRO A 40 2.35 13.46 19.33
N ALA A 41 2.22 14.76 19.41
CA ALA A 41 1.10 15.48 19.99
C ALA A 41 0.80 16.74 19.18
N ALA A 42 -0.48 17.04 18.96
CA ALA A 42 -0.91 18.18 18.16
C ALA A 42 -2.23 18.75 18.68
N VAL A 43 -2.48 20.01 18.37
CA VAL A 43 -3.77 20.67 18.55
C VAL A 43 -4.38 20.83 17.16
N ILE A 44 -5.63 20.41 16.99
CA ILE A 44 -6.39 20.54 15.77
C ILE A 44 -7.63 21.40 15.99
N CYS A 45 -8.03 22.16 14.98
CA CYS A 45 -9.20 23.01 15.01
C CYS A 45 -9.81 23.10 13.61
N GLU A 46 -11.11 22.92 13.52
CA GLU A 46 -11.85 23.08 12.29
C GLU A 46 -11.93 24.57 11.88
N ILE A 47 -11.84 24.81 10.56
CA ILE A 47 -12.01 26.13 9.99
C ILE A 47 -13.46 26.29 9.53
N MET A 48 -14.13 27.32 10.07
CA MET A 48 -15.50 27.67 9.74
C MET A 48 -15.55 28.96 8.91
N ASN A 49 -16.55 29.04 8.04
CA ASN A 49 -16.90 30.27 7.34
C ASN A 49 -17.59 31.27 8.30
N GLU A 50 -17.70 32.54 7.88
CA GLU A 50 -18.35 33.61 8.69
C GLU A 50 -19.82 33.32 8.99
N ASP A 51 -20.50 32.55 8.13
CA ASP A 51 -21.88 32.11 8.30
C ASP A 51 -22.04 30.93 9.27
N GLY A 52 -20.93 30.39 9.81
CA GLY A 52 -20.91 29.23 10.71
C GLY A 52 -20.89 27.88 9.98
N SER A 53 -20.93 27.84 8.67
CA SER A 53 -20.76 26.59 7.90
C SER A 53 -19.29 26.16 7.93
N MET A 54 -19.07 24.84 7.75
CA MET A 54 -17.71 24.29 7.67
C MET A 54 -17.06 24.67 6.35
N SER A 55 -15.87 25.25 6.41
CA SER A 55 -15.09 25.60 5.22
C SER A 55 -14.75 24.33 4.42
N ARG A 56 -14.92 24.40 3.11
CA ARG A 56 -14.59 23.33 2.16
C ARG A 56 -13.40 23.76 1.31
N ARG A 57 -12.89 22.85 0.49
CA ARG A 57 -11.64 23.09 -0.26
C ARG A 57 -11.54 24.46 -0.94
N PRO A 58 -12.56 24.98 -1.67
CA PRO A 58 -12.45 26.30 -2.27
C PRO A 58 -12.31 27.45 -1.27
N ASP A 59 -12.90 27.30 -0.07
CA ASP A 59 -12.81 28.29 1.02
C ASP A 59 -11.45 28.19 1.69
N LEU A 60 -10.99 26.97 1.94
CA LEU A 60 -9.68 26.67 2.55
C LEU A 60 -8.51 27.17 1.70
N GLU A 61 -8.59 27.05 0.36
CA GLU A 61 -7.57 27.58 -0.54
C GLU A 61 -7.43 29.09 -0.39
N LYS A 62 -8.55 29.83 -0.36
CA LYS A 62 -8.56 31.29 -0.11
C LYS A 62 -8.06 31.64 1.29
N PHE A 63 -8.46 30.86 2.30
CA PHE A 63 -8.02 31.03 3.67
C PHE A 63 -6.50 30.86 3.80
N CYS A 64 -5.95 29.82 3.19
CA CYS A 64 -4.53 29.56 3.19
C CYS A 64 -3.73 30.66 2.49
N GLU A 65 -4.21 31.16 1.33
CA GLU A 65 -3.60 32.29 0.63
C GLU A 65 -3.61 33.56 1.50
N LYS A 66 -4.75 33.88 2.11
CA LYS A 66 -4.91 35.07 2.97
C LYS A 66 -4.00 35.06 4.20
N HIS A 67 -3.75 33.88 4.76
CA HIS A 67 -3.02 33.71 6.03
C HIS A 67 -1.62 33.12 5.87
N ASP A 68 -1.14 32.97 4.63
CA ASP A 68 0.15 32.36 4.29
C ASP A 68 0.32 30.96 4.95
N LEU A 69 -0.72 30.13 4.83
CA LEU A 69 -0.73 28.78 5.37
C LEU A 69 -0.51 27.75 4.26
N LYS A 70 0.10 26.62 4.63
CA LYS A 70 0.22 25.45 3.74
C LYS A 70 -1.05 24.63 3.82
N ILE A 71 -1.46 24.04 2.70
CA ILE A 71 -2.56 23.11 2.61
C ILE A 71 -2.04 21.77 2.07
N GLY A 72 -2.47 20.68 2.64
CA GLY A 72 -2.16 19.31 2.20
C GLY A 72 -3.38 18.42 2.31
N THR A 73 -3.29 17.22 1.75
CA THR A 73 -4.32 16.18 1.89
C THR A 73 -3.80 14.98 2.67
N ILE A 74 -4.71 14.28 3.34
CA ILE A 74 -4.36 13.02 4.02
C ILE A 74 -3.85 11.99 2.99
N ALA A 75 -4.42 11.99 1.78
CA ALA A 75 -3.98 11.11 0.71
C ALA A 75 -2.50 11.36 0.31
N ASP A 76 -2.07 12.62 0.24
CA ASP A 76 -0.66 12.96 -0.04
C ASP A 76 0.25 12.54 1.11
N LEU A 77 -0.21 12.67 2.36
CA LEU A 77 0.55 12.22 3.52
C LEU A 77 0.69 10.68 3.55
N ILE A 78 -0.36 9.95 3.21
CA ILE A 78 -0.30 8.48 3.03
C ILE A 78 0.75 8.12 1.99
N ASN A 79 0.68 8.73 0.80
CA ASN A 79 1.64 8.50 -0.27
C ASN A 79 3.09 8.82 0.16
N TYR A 80 3.27 9.94 0.85
CA TYR A 80 4.58 10.32 1.39
C TYR A 80 5.13 9.27 2.35
N ARG A 81 4.31 8.80 3.30
CA ARG A 81 4.73 7.78 4.27
C ARG A 81 5.04 6.44 3.61
N LEU A 82 4.18 5.97 2.70
CA LEU A 82 4.39 4.72 1.96
C LEU A 82 5.69 4.73 1.16
N THR A 83 6.05 5.89 0.60
CA THR A 83 7.26 6.05 -0.22
C THR A 83 8.53 6.21 0.62
N ASN A 84 8.45 6.90 1.77
CA ASN A 84 9.63 7.29 2.54
C ASN A 84 9.86 6.45 3.80
N GLU A 85 8.87 5.72 4.29
CA GLU A 85 9.00 4.84 5.45
C GLU A 85 9.11 3.39 4.99
N LYS A 86 10.19 2.71 5.37
CA LYS A 86 10.31 1.26 5.15
C LYS A 86 9.49 0.54 6.23
N SER A 87 8.42 -0.12 5.82
CA SER A 87 7.54 -0.84 6.74
C SER A 87 7.77 -2.35 6.77
N ILE A 88 8.43 -2.88 5.73
CA ILE A 88 8.64 -4.32 5.58
C ILE A 88 9.98 -4.77 6.16
N GLU A 89 9.97 -5.91 6.82
CA GLU A 89 11.14 -6.60 7.35
C GLU A 89 11.13 -8.05 6.87
N LEU A 90 12.27 -8.52 6.32
CA LEU A 90 12.45 -9.92 5.97
C LEU A 90 12.58 -10.76 7.25
N ILE A 91 11.64 -11.70 7.45
CA ILE A 91 11.66 -12.60 8.63
C ILE A 91 12.37 -13.91 8.32
N SER A 92 12.12 -14.48 7.14
CA SER A 92 12.74 -15.75 6.77
C SER A 92 12.90 -15.90 5.26
N GLU A 93 13.92 -16.66 4.89
CA GLU A 93 14.19 -17.12 3.54
C GLU A 93 14.34 -18.64 3.56
N SER A 94 13.75 -19.30 2.58
CA SER A 94 13.82 -20.76 2.39
C SER A 94 13.63 -21.09 0.91
N SER A 95 13.62 -22.37 0.54
CA SER A 95 13.22 -22.79 -0.80
C SER A 95 11.99 -23.70 -0.71
N ILE A 96 11.15 -23.60 -1.74
CA ILE A 96 10.04 -24.52 -1.95
C ILE A 96 10.16 -25.16 -3.32
N ARG A 97 9.80 -26.46 -3.40
CA ARG A 97 9.76 -27.19 -4.66
C ARG A 97 8.35 -27.70 -4.92
N ASN A 98 7.82 -27.42 -6.09
CA ASN A 98 6.51 -27.88 -6.53
C ASN A 98 6.55 -28.32 -8.01
N LYS A 99 5.38 -28.59 -8.61
CA LYS A 99 5.27 -29.02 -10.02
C LYS A 99 5.82 -28.01 -11.03
N TYR A 100 5.97 -26.74 -10.66
CA TYR A 100 6.50 -25.67 -11.49
C TYR A 100 8.01 -25.44 -11.32
N GLY A 101 8.66 -26.15 -10.39
CA GLY A 101 10.09 -26.03 -10.16
C GLY A 101 10.44 -25.64 -8.74
N GLU A 102 11.64 -25.10 -8.57
CA GLU A 102 12.16 -24.63 -7.29
C GLU A 102 12.15 -23.11 -7.23
N PHE A 103 11.53 -22.58 -6.19
CA PHE A 103 11.45 -21.15 -5.90
C PHE A 103 12.12 -20.85 -4.57
N ASN A 104 12.85 -19.74 -4.50
CA ASN A 104 13.19 -19.14 -3.21
C ASN A 104 11.93 -18.48 -2.64
N PHE A 105 11.64 -18.80 -1.39
CA PHE A 105 10.45 -18.34 -0.67
C PHE A 105 10.86 -17.40 0.45
N PHE A 106 10.27 -16.20 0.45
CA PHE A 106 10.57 -15.13 1.40
C PHE A 106 9.31 -14.78 2.17
N VAL A 107 9.48 -14.53 3.47
CA VAL A 107 8.43 -14.08 4.37
C VAL A 107 8.79 -12.70 4.89
N TYR A 108 7.91 -11.75 4.67
CA TYR A 108 8.05 -10.36 5.12
C TYR A 108 6.98 -10.03 6.16
N LYS A 109 7.37 -9.29 7.18
CA LYS A 109 6.45 -8.68 8.14
C LYS A 109 6.29 -7.21 7.80
N ASP A 110 5.05 -6.74 7.69
CA ASP A 110 4.75 -5.32 7.72
C ASP A 110 4.56 -4.88 9.18
N SER A 111 5.46 -4.02 9.65
CA SER A 111 5.45 -3.53 11.02
C SER A 111 4.34 -2.51 11.29
N LEU A 112 3.80 -1.87 10.25
CA LEU A 112 2.75 -0.86 10.36
C LEU A 112 1.36 -1.49 10.45
N LEU A 113 1.10 -2.52 9.65
CA LEU A 113 -0.19 -3.20 9.61
C LEU A 113 -0.19 -4.50 10.42
N ASN A 114 0.99 -4.93 10.93
CA ASN A 114 1.19 -6.22 11.59
C ASN A 114 0.73 -7.41 10.73
N GLU A 115 0.91 -7.28 9.41
CA GLU A 115 0.58 -8.29 8.41
C GLU A 115 1.83 -9.05 7.98
N VAL A 116 1.62 -10.22 7.36
CA VAL A 116 2.70 -11.04 6.81
C VAL A 116 2.48 -11.21 5.32
N HIS A 117 3.50 -10.88 4.52
CA HIS A 117 3.48 -11.00 3.07
C HIS A 117 4.52 -11.99 2.60
N TYR A 118 4.36 -12.49 1.40
CA TYR A 118 5.24 -13.52 0.87
C TYR A 118 5.77 -13.13 -0.51
N ALA A 119 6.97 -13.63 -0.84
CA ALA A 119 7.49 -13.54 -2.19
C ALA A 119 8.06 -14.90 -2.65
N LEU A 120 7.84 -15.22 -3.92
CA LEU A 120 8.39 -16.37 -4.61
C LEU A 120 9.30 -15.88 -5.72
N LYS A 121 10.58 -16.17 -5.64
CA LYS A 121 11.57 -15.79 -6.65
C LYS A 121 12.09 -17.02 -7.38
N MET A 122 12.12 -16.96 -8.70
CA MET A 122 12.85 -17.90 -9.53
C MET A 122 13.95 -17.16 -10.31
N GLY A 123 15.12 -17.77 -10.41
CA GLY A 123 16.25 -17.21 -11.12
C GLY A 123 16.90 -15.98 -10.47
N GLU A 124 17.74 -15.28 -11.22
CA GLU A 124 18.47 -14.10 -10.77
C GLU A 124 17.79 -12.83 -11.29
N ILE A 125 17.45 -11.89 -10.38
CA ILE A 125 16.90 -10.59 -10.75
C ILE A 125 18.04 -9.59 -10.91
N LYS A 126 18.07 -8.91 -12.06
CA LYS A 126 19.07 -7.88 -12.38
C LYS A 126 18.39 -6.54 -12.61
N SER A 127 18.79 -5.51 -11.90
CA SER A 127 18.20 -4.17 -12.02
C SER A 127 18.33 -3.56 -13.42
N SER A 128 19.29 -4.03 -14.22
CA SER A 128 19.46 -3.61 -15.62
C SER A 128 18.50 -4.25 -16.61
N GLN A 129 17.75 -5.27 -16.21
CA GLN A 129 16.84 -6.02 -17.08
C GLN A 129 15.41 -5.97 -16.56
N PRO A 130 14.40 -5.98 -17.45
CA PRO A 130 13.01 -6.09 -17.03
C PRO A 130 12.75 -7.43 -16.35
N THR A 131 12.03 -7.38 -15.22
CA THR A 131 11.65 -8.58 -14.45
C THR A 131 10.20 -8.92 -14.70
N LEU A 132 9.91 -10.21 -14.90
CA LEU A 132 8.54 -10.72 -14.95
C LEU A 132 7.98 -10.74 -13.52
N VAL A 133 6.90 -10.02 -13.27
CA VAL A 133 6.36 -9.80 -11.94
C VAL A 133 4.86 -10.08 -11.89
N ARG A 134 4.44 -10.77 -10.85
CA ARG A 134 3.04 -10.81 -10.41
C ARG A 134 2.95 -10.26 -8.99
N VAL A 135 2.07 -9.28 -8.77
CA VAL A 135 1.66 -8.85 -7.43
C VAL A 135 0.18 -9.15 -7.31
N GLN A 136 -0.20 -9.93 -6.33
CA GLN A 136 -1.61 -10.25 -6.10
C GLN A 136 -1.93 -10.39 -4.63
N GLN A 137 -3.18 -10.14 -4.29
CA GLN A 137 -3.76 -10.54 -3.02
C GLN A 137 -4.13 -12.02 -3.08
N ILE A 138 -3.91 -12.73 -1.98
CA ILE A 138 -4.31 -14.14 -1.88
C ILE A 138 -5.84 -14.19 -1.88
N ASN A 139 -6.41 -14.90 -2.84
CA ASN A 139 -7.84 -15.16 -2.90
C ASN A 139 -8.08 -16.67 -2.77
N ILE A 140 -8.70 -17.09 -1.66
CA ILE A 140 -8.91 -18.51 -1.36
C ILE A 140 -9.79 -19.20 -2.40
N LYS A 141 -10.87 -18.54 -2.85
CA LYS A 141 -11.78 -19.12 -3.85
C LYS A 141 -11.05 -19.35 -5.17
N HIS A 142 -10.27 -18.36 -5.62
CA HIS A 142 -9.57 -18.43 -6.89
C HIS A 142 -8.29 -19.26 -6.82
N ASP A 143 -7.43 -18.99 -5.84
CA ASP A 143 -6.09 -19.59 -5.80
C ASP A 143 -6.08 -21.01 -5.21
N ILE A 144 -6.99 -21.33 -4.25
CA ILE A 144 -7.03 -22.63 -3.60
C ILE A 144 -8.14 -23.51 -4.15
N PHE A 145 -9.39 -22.99 -4.17
CA PHE A 145 -10.54 -23.78 -4.63
C PHE A 145 -10.74 -23.75 -6.14
N LYS A 146 -9.95 -22.95 -6.88
CA LYS A 146 -9.98 -22.91 -8.36
C LYS A 146 -11.36 -22.56 -8.92
N SER A 147 -12.09 -21.65 -8.24
CA SER A 147 -13.41 -21.20 -8.74
C SER A 147 -13.26 -20.55 -10.13
N ASN A 148 -14.19 -20.87 -11.01
CA ASN A 148 -14.28 -20.30 -12.36
C ASN A 148 -14.95 -18.92 -12.40
N ASP A 149 -15.38 -18.38 -11.24
CA ASP A 149 -16.11 -17.12 -11.16
C ASP A 149 -15.24 -15.89 -11.47
N PHE A 150 -13.93 -16.06 -11.54
CA PHE A 150 -12.96 -14.98 -11.72
C PHE A 150 -12.53 -14.75 -13.19
N GLY A 151 -13.10 -15.48 -14.13
CA GLY A 151 -12.82 -15.33 -15.56
C GLY A 151 -11.35 -15.56 -15.92
N GLU A 152 -10.79 -14.69 -16.78
CA GLU A 152 -9.40 -14.78 -17.28
C GLU A 152 -8.38 -14.08 -16.35
N ARG A 153 -8.66 -13.96 -15.05
CA ARG A 153 -7.70 -13.39 -14.09
C ARG A 153 -6.56 -14.36 -13.83
N TRP A 154 -5.36 -13.81 -13.70
CA TRP A 154 -4.19 -14.59 -13.30
C TRP A 154 -4.39 -15.24 -11.93
N SER A 155 -4.38 -16.56 -11.86
CA SER A 155 -4.28 -17.31 -10.61
C SER A 155 -2.81 -17.40 -10.16
N LEU A 156 -2.58 -17.84 -8.92
CA LEU A 156 -1.23 -18.13 -8.44
C LEU A 156 -0.56 -19.24 -9.25
N ASP A 157 -1.33 -20.24 -9.67
CA ASP A 157 -0.83 -21.36 -10.51
C ASP A 157 -0.35 -20.86 -11.87
N ASP A 158 -1.16 -20.05 -12.57
CA ASP A 158 -0.80 -19.50 -13.88
C ASP A 158 0.46 -18.63 -13.80
N ALA A 159 0.57 -17.82 -12.73
CA ALA A 159 1.73 -16.99 -12.49
C ALA A 159 3.00 -17.84 -12.23
N MET A 160 2.90 -18.90 -11.44
CA MET A 160 4.03 -19.81 -11.19
C MET A 160 4.44 -20.53 -12.48
N GLU A 161 3.49 -21.00 -13.30
CA GLU A 161 3.77 -21.63 -14.57
C GLU A 161 4.48 -20.68 -15.53
N LYS A 162 3.99 -19.45 -15.65
CA LYS A 162 4.58 -18.45 -16.54
C LYS A 162 5.99 -18.07 -16.15
N ILE A 163 6.24 -17.88 -14.84
CA ILE A 163 7.56 -17.56 -14.31
C ILE A 163 8.50 -18.75 -14.48
N SER A 164 8.03 -19.97 -14.24
CA SER A 164 8.79 -21.20 -14.46
C SER A 164 9.24 -21.32 -15.92
N ALA A 165 8.34 -21.09 -16.86
CA ALA A 165 8.66 -21.12 -18.29
C ALA A 165 9.67 -20.03 -18.72
N SER A 166 9.75 -18.94 -17.95
CA SER A 166 10.71 -17.85 -18.18
C SER A 166 12.02 -18.04 -17.42
N GLU A 167 12.10 -19.04 -16.53
CA GLU A 167 13.23 -19.34 -15.62
C GLU A 167 13.68 -18.14 -14.77
N ASN A 168 12.92 -17.03 -14.78
CA ASN A 168 13.22 -15.81 -14.05
C ASN A 168 11.94 -15.01 -13.78
N GLY A 169 11.74 -14.60 -12.55
CA GLY A 169 10.64 -13.73 -12.17
C GLY A 169 10.35 -13.71 -10.67
N LEU A 170 9.36 -12.91 -10.32
CA LEU A 170 8.98 -12.65 -8.94
C LEU A 170 7.45 -12.62 -8.78
N ILE A 171 6.94 -13.37 -7.83
CA ILE A 171 5.55 -13.28 -7.37
C ILE A 171 5.56 -12.66 -5.99
N VAL A 172 4.78 -11.62 -5.78
CA VAL A 172 4.54 -11.01 -4.47
C VAL A 172 3.09 -11.28 -4.08
N LEU A 173 2.91 -11.94 -2.94
CA LEU A 173 1.62 -12.26 -2.37
C LEU A 173 1.36 -11.34 -1.19
N ILE A 174 0.40 -10.44 -1.35
CA ILE A 174 -0.05 -9.55 -0.30
C ILE A 174 -1.14 -10.28 0.49
N SER A 175 -0.93 -10.44 1.78
CA SER A 175 -1.96 -10.97 2.66
C SER A 175 -3.08 -9.96 2.82
N SER A 176 -4.28 -10.46 2.95
CA SER A 176 -5.46 -9.72 3.41
C SER A 176 -5.96 -10.36 4.70
N ASP A 177 -6.76 -9.61 5.42
CA ASP A 177 -7.52 -10.18 6.54
C ASP A 177 -8.49 -11.24 5.99
N LEU A 178 -8.11 -12.52 6.16
CA LEU A 178 -8.90 -13.66 5.72
C LEU A 178 -10.23 -13.81 6.49
N THR A 179 -10.46 -12.98 7.51
CA THR A 179 -11.70 -12.99 8.30
C THR A 179 -12.78 -12.13 7.67
N GLN A 180 -12.44 -11.26 6.72
CA GLN A 180 -13.43 -10.50 5.97
C GLN A 180 -13.97 -11.34 4.82
N PRO A 181 -15.30 -11.39 4.60
CA PRO A 181 -15.84 -12.03 3.42
C PRO A 181 -15.17 -11.44 2.19
N ASP A 182 -14.82 -12.29 1.23
CA ASP A 182 -14.48 -11.86 -0.13
C ASP A 182 -15.71 -11.15 -0.71
N ASP A 183 -15.94 -9.91 -0.30
CA ASP A 183 -16.88 -9.06 -1.01
C ASP A 183 -16.33 -8.95 -2.43
N ASP A 184 -17.15 -9.41 -3.38
CA ASP A 184 -16.85 -9.33 -4.79
C ASP A 184 -16.17 -7.99 -5.06
N ILE A 185 -14.91 -8.03 -5.44
CA ILE A 185 -14.17 -6.86 -5.87
C ILE A 185 -14.79 -6.47 -7.21
N GLU A 186 -16.04 -5.96 -7.14
CA GLU A 186 -16.54 -5.12 -8.21
C GLU A 186 -15.52 -3.99 -8.34
N GLU A 187 -15.08 -3.76 -9.57
CA GLU A 187 -14.23 -2.65 -9.97
C GLU A 187 -14.79 -1.33 -9.44
N LYS A 188 -14.56 -1.06 -8.16
CA LYS A 188 -14.74 0.28 -7.64
C LYS A 188 -13.60 1.11 -8.20
N ASN A 189 -13.93 1.91 -9.21
CA ASN A 189 -13.08 2.89 -9.87
C ASN A 189 -12.52 3.99 -8.94
N ASP A 190 -12.56 3.81 -7.65
CA ASP A 190 -11.90 4.66 -6.67
C ASP A 190 -10.84 3.84 -5.95
N SER A 191 -9.56 4.15 -6.22
CA SER A 191 -8.44 3.57 -5.51
C SER A 191 -8.60 3.87 -4.01
N SER A 192 -9.13 2.90 -3.28
CA SER A 192 -9.30 3.01 -1.83
C SER A 192 -7.94 3.20 -1.17
N ASP A 193 -7.89 3.78 0.01
CA ASP A 193 -6.63 3.91 0.77
C ASP A 193 -5.98 2.54 1.03
N SER A 194 -6.78 1.47 1.08
CA SER A 194 -6.29 0.09 1.18
C SER A 194 -5.51 -0.35 -0.05
N ASP A 195 -5.94 0.03 -1.27
CA ASP A 195 -5.23 -0.32 -2.51
C ASP A 195 -3.90 0.41 -2.61
N LYS A 196 -3.84 1.68 -2.20
CA LYS A 196 -2.59 2.43 -2.14
C LYS A 196 -1.57 1.79 -1.19
N ARG A 197 -2.03 1.31 -0.02
CA ARG A 197 -1.19 0.58 0.94
C ARG A 197 -0.64 -0.71 0.35
N ARG A 198 -1.48 -1.51 -0.29
CA ARG A 198 -1.07 -2.76 -0.96
C ARG A 198 -0.03 -2.51 -2.05
N ILE A 199 -0.25 -1.48 -2.88
CA ILE A 199 0.73 -1.08 -3.90
C ILE A 199 2.03 -0.64 -3.23
N GLY A 200 1.98 0.11 -2.13
CA GLY A 200 3.15 0.53 -1.36
C GLY A 200 3.96 -0.64 -0.84
N VAL A 201 3.31 -1.59 -0.15
CA VAL A 201 3.96 -2.81 0.37
C VAL A 201 4.55 -3.65 -0.75
N GLY A 202 3.77 -3.92 -1.81
CA GLY A 202 4.25 -4.64 -2.99
C GLY A 202 5.47 -3.98 -3.61
N SER A 203 5.46 -2.65 -3.74
CA SER A 203 6.58 -1.87 -4.27
C SER A 203 7.83 -1.96 -3.41
N GLN A 204 7.69 -1.89 -2.08
CA GLN A 204 8.82 -2.05 -1.17
C GLN A 204 9.45 -3.45 -1.31
N ILE A 205 8.63 -4.51 -1.39
CA ILE A 205 9.13 -5.87 -1.60
C ILE A 205 9.87 -5.98 -2.94
N LEU A 206 9.33 -5.43 -4.03
CA LEU A 206 9.98 -5.42 -5.34
C LEU A 206 11.34 -4.72 -5.30
N LYS A 207 11.46 -3.62 -4.58
CA LYS A 207 12.72 -2.87 -4.39
C LYS A 207 13.76 -3.69 -3.63
N GLU A 208 13.39 -4.48 -2.63
CA GLU A 208 14.31 -5.37 -1.91
C GLU A 208 15.00 -6.37 -2.85
N PHE A 209 14.31 -6.79 -3.92
CA PHE A 209 14.90 -7.65 -4.96
C PHE A 209 15.66 -6.88 -6.06
N GLY A 210 15.75 -5.55 -5.96
CA GLY A 210 16.43 -4.72 -6.97
C GLY A 210 15.66 -4.58 -8.28
N VAL A 211 14.35 -4.83 -8.28
CA VAL A 211 13.50 -4.61 -9.46
C VAL A 211 13.43 -3.11 -9.76
N SER A 212 13.50 -2.75 -11.04
CA SER A 212 13.30 -1.37 -11.52
C SER A 212 12.31 -1.34 -12.69
N LYS A 213 12.45 -2.24 -13.67
CA LYS A 213 11.56 -2.36 -14.82
C LYS A 213 10.73 -3.64 -14.71
N ILE A 214 9.43 -3.50 -14.87
CA ILE A 214 8.45 -4.55 -14.62
C ILE A 214 7.74 -4.94 -15.91
N ARG A 215 7.72 -6.25 -16.20
CA ARG A 215 6.77 -6.89 -17.10
C ARG A 215 5.69 -7.52 -16.23
N LEU A 216 4.54 -6.85 -16.14
CA LEU A 216 3.51 -7.19 -15.15
C LEU A 216 2.53 -8.24 -15.71
N LEU A 217 2.39 -9.35 -14.99
CA LEU A 217 1.33 -10.32 -15.23
C LEU A 217 0.01 -9.76 -14.68
N GLY A 218 -0.82 -9.21 -15.57
CA GLY A 218 -2.05 -8.54 -15.18
C GLY A 218 -2.68 -7.76 -16.32
N VAL A 219 -3.77 -7.07 -16.00
CA VAL A 219 -4.45 -6.17 -16.94
C VAL A 219 -3.82 -4.78 -16.95
N GLU A 220 -3.94 -4.08 -18.06
CA GLU A 220 -3.44 -2.71 -18.17
C GLU A 220 -4.17 -1.78 -17.19
N ALA A 221 -3.40 -1.14 -16.32
CA ALA A 221 -3.90 -0.18 -15.35
C ALA A 221 -2.84 0.89 -15.05
N LYS A 222 -3.29 2.02 -14.53
CA LYS A 222 -2.40 3.12 -14.13
C LYS A 222 -2.00 2.94 -12.66
N TYR A 223 -0.69 2.92 -12.42
CA TYR A 223 -0.11 2.83 -11.08
C TYR A 223 0.76 4.06 -10.78
N PRO A 224 0.16 5.24 -10.56
CA PRO A 224 0.92 6.50 -10.41
C PRO A 224 1.89 6.49 -9.23
N SER A 225 1.61 5.72 -8.19
CA SER A 225 2.46 5.61 -7.00
C SER A 225 3.75 4.82 -7.22
N LEU A 226 3.87 4.01 -8.28
CA LEU A 226 5.09 3.24 -8.54
C LEU A 226 6.31 4.12 -8.84
N SER A 227 6.10 5.29 -9.45
CA SER A 227 7.19 6.23 -9.73
C SER A 227 7.88 6.73 -8.46
N GLY A 228 7.18 6.82 -7.34
CA GLY A 228 7.75 7.16 -6.03
C GLY A 228 8.73 6.10 -5.49
N PHE A 229 8.67 4.88 -6.03
CA PHE A 229 9.56 3.77 -5.69
C PHE A 229 10.62 3.50 -6.79
N ASP A 230 10.81 4.37 -7.77
CA ASP A 230 11.64 4.14 -8.96
C ASP A 230 11.31 2.80 -9.66
N LEU A 231 10.04 2.47 -9.76
CA LEU A 231 9.50 1.31 -10.45
C LEU A 231 8.75 1.75 -11.71
N GLU A 232 9.00 1.09 -12.82
CA GLU A 232 8.37 1.35 -14.12
C GLU A 232 7.76 0.07 -14.68
N VAL A 233 6.45 0.09 -14.97
CA VAL A 233 5.80 -0.98 -15.73
C VAL A 233 5.98 -0.69 -17.21
N ILE A 234 6.76 -1.53 -17.90
CA ILE A 234 7.06 -1.38 -19.33
C ILE A 234 6.20 -2.25 -20.22
N GLU A 235 5.58 -3.29 -19.67
CA GLU A 235 4.74 -4.24 -20.41
C GLU A 235 3.67 -4.83 -19.49
N PHE A 236 2.46 -5.00 -20.01
CA PHE A 236 1.39 -5.79 -19.38
C PHE A 236 1.20 -7.08 -20.16
N ILE A 237 1.12 -8.19 -19.44
CA ILE A 237 0.93 -9.52 -20.02
C ILE A 237 -0.41 -10.05 -19.51
N SER A 238 -1.38 -10.20 -20.40
CA SER A 238 -2.68 -10.81 -20.11
C SER A 238 -2.56 -12.33 -19.99
N ASN A 239 -3.53 -12.94 -19.30
CA ASN A 239 -3.63 -14.40 -19.20
C ASN A 239 -4.21 -15.00 -20.48
#